data_e68d0297a4e61a900a002979677dbb04
#
_entry.id   e68d0297a4e61a900a002979677dbb04
#
_cell.length_a   1.000
_cell.length_b   1.000
_cell.length_c   1.000
_cell.angle_alpha   90.00
_cell.angle_beta   90.00
_cell.angle_gamma   90.00
#
_symmetry.space_group_name_H-M   'P 1'
#
loop_
_entity.id
_entity.type
_entity.pdbx_description
1 polymer ?
#
loop_
_entity_poly.entity_id
_entity_poly.type
_entity_poly.pdbx_seq_one_letter_code
_entity_poly.pdbx_strand_id
1 'polypeptide(L)'
;MQERKAPREKRQLDPASEAWSKLPWRKLEKHCFHIQKRIYRASQRGNQRAVQKLQKLLMKSEAARLLAVRRVTQDNQGKKTAGIDGVKAVKPQGRLVMAKSIHPKHWKKQKTLPVRRVWIPKPGKAEQRPLGIPPMIERCKQALAKMALEPEWEAKFEPNSYGFRPGRSCHDAREAIFNAIRSKPK
;
A
#
# COMPACT_ATOMS: atom_id res chain seq x y z
N MET A 1 31.45 39.13 20.12
CA MET A 1 31.92 38.31 18.95
C MET A 1 30.79 37.40 18.52
N GLN A 2 30.12 37.71 17.40
CA GLN A 2 29.06 36.85 16.85
C GLN A 2 29.70 35.89 15.86
N GLU A 3 29.67 34.62 16.16
CA GLU A 3 30.07 33.56 15.22
C GLU A 3 29.09 33.51 14.03
N ARG A 4 29.59 33.89 12.86
CA ARG A 4 28.87 33.70 11.60
C ARG A 4 28.76 32.20 11.27
N LYS A 5 27.56 31.63 11.38
CA LYS A 5 27.28 30.26 10.90
C LYS A 5 27.61 30.21 9.40
N ALA A 6 28.53 29.32 9.03
CA ALA A 6 28.85 29.01 7.65
C ALA A 6 27.62 28.61 6.84
N PRO A 7 27.53 29.00 5.56
CA PRO A 7 26.40 28.63 4.70
C PRO A 7 26.34 27.11 4.57
N ARG A 8 25.15 26.52 4.80
CA ARG A 8 24.90 25.07 4.56
C ARG A 8 25.12 24.79 3.07
N GLU A 9 26.20 24.10 2.75
CA GLU A 9 26.42 23.56 1.41
C GLU A 9 25.14 22.79 0.98
N LYS A 10 24.61 23.16 -0.19
CA LYS A 10 23.53 22.41 -0.84
C LYS A 10 24.07 21.04 -1.19
N ARG A 11 23.79 20.03 -0.36
CA ARG A 11 24.10 18.63 -0.69
C ARG A 11 23.56 18.34 -2.08
N GLN A 12 24.42 18.11 -3.04
CA GLN A 12 24.05 17.58 -4.34
C GLN A 12 23.32 16.25 -4.11
N LEU A 13 22.04 16.19 -4.48
CA LEU A 13 21.27 14.98 -4.41
C LEU A 13 21.84 13.97 -5.41
N ASP A 14 22.00 12.71 -4.97
CA ASP A 14 22.29 11.59 -5.86
C ASP A 14 21.31 11.58 -7.05
N PRO A 15 21.77 11.39 -8.30
CA PRO A 15 20.93 11.41 -9.51
C PRO A 15 19.67 10.51 -9.40
N ALA A 16 19.76 9.39 -8.71
CA ALA A 16 18.62 8.51 -8.47
C ALA A 16 17.61 9.10 -7.46
N SER A 17 18.09 9.88 -6.49
CA SER A 17 17.23 10.61 -5.55
C SER A 17 16.47 11.72 -6.28
N GLU A 18 17.12 12.38 -7.19
CA GLU A 18 16.51 13.40 -8.03
C GLU A 18 15.49 12.79 -9.00
N ALA A 19 15.84 11.68 -9.67
CA ALA A 19 14.93 10.95 -10.54
C ALA A 19 13.66 10.48 -9.82
N TRP A 20 13.78 9.97 -8.59
CA TRP A 20 12.63 9.55 -7.78
C TRP A 20 11.76 10.75 -7.37
N SER A 21 12.36 11.86 -6.95
CA SER A 21 11.65 13.07 -6.50
C SER A 21 10.90 13.77 -7.64
N LYS A 22 11.49 13.77 -8.86
CA LYS A 22 10.91 14.37 -10.07
C LYS A 22 9.80 13.54 -10.72
N LEU A 23 9.49 12.33 -10.21
CA LEU A 23 8.38 11.54 -10.75
C LEU A 23 7.05 12.32 -10.66
N PRO A 24 6.23 12.30 -11.72
CA PRO A 24 4.97 13.04 -11.77
C PRO A 24 3.88 12.31 -10.96
N TRP A 25 4.01 12.25 -9.64
CA TRP A 25 3.17 11.45 -8.73
C TRP A 25 1.68 11.64 -8.95
N ARG A 26 1.22 12.89 -9.11
CA ARG A 26 -0.20 13.19 -9.37
C ARG A 26 -0.71 12.57 -10.67
N LYS A 27 0.13 12.51 -11.72
CA LYS A 27 -0.25 11.85 -12.99
C LYS A 27 -0.33 10.33 -12.82
N LEU A 28 0.62 9.75 -12.06
CA LEU A 28 0.64 8.32 -11.76
C LEU A 28 -0.57 7.91 -10.92
N GLU A 29 -0.93 8.69 -9.91
CA GLU A 29 -2.11 8.48 -9.06
C GLU A 29 -3.40 8.56 -9.89
N LYS A 30 -3.57 9.60 -10.71
CA LYS A 30 -4.73 9.76 -11.62
C LYS A 30 -4.87 8.58 -12.57
N HIS A 31 -3.74 8.11 -13.16
CA HIS A 31 -3.74 6.95 -14.06
C HIS A 31 -4.24 5.68 -13.34
N CYS A 32 -3.69 5.37 -12.17
CA CYS A 32 -4.12 4.22 -11.38
C CYS A 32 -5.58 4.32 -10.96
N PHE A 33 -6.00 5.48 -10.46
CA PHE A 33 -7.38 5.72 -10.07
C PHE A 33 -8.37 5.54 -11.23
N HIS A 34 -7.99 5.95 -12.44
CA HIS A 34 -8.82 5.74 -13.63
C HIS A 34 -9.06 4.26 -13.93
N ILE A 35 -8.01 3.42 -13.81
CA ILE A 35 -8.15 1.98 -13.98
C ILE A 35 -8.98 1.38 -12.84
N GLN A 36 -8.77 1.81 -11.60
CA GLN A 36 -9.53 1.36 -10.43
C GLN A 36 -11.03 1.67 -10.57
N LYS A 37 -11.40 2.88 -11.03
CA LYS A 37 -12.81 3.22 -11.35
C LYS A 37 -13.42 2.29 -12.41
N ARG A 38 -12.63 1.89 -13.41
CA ARG A 38 -13.10 0.95 -14.44
C ARG A 38 -13.29 -0.46 -13.87
N ILE A 39 -12.40 -0.91 -12.96
CA ILE A 39 -12.55 -2.19 -12.25
C ILE A 39 -13.84 -2.18 -11.43
N TYR A 40 -14.04 -1.13 -10.63
CA TYR A 40 -15.23 -0.94 -9.81
C TYR A 40 -16.53 -1.02 -10.65
N ARG A 41 -16.62 -0.23 -11.73
CA ARG A 41 -17.77 -0.24 -12.62
C ARG A 41 -18.00 -1.58 -13.33
N ALA A 42 -16.93 -2.27 -13.72
CA ALA A 42 -17.03 -3.61 -14.32
C ALA A 42 -17.53 -4.63 -13.29
N SER A 43 -17.11 -4.53 -12.03
CA SER A 43 -17.59 -5.36 -10.93
C SER A 43 -19.09 -5.13 -10.65
N GLN A 44 -19.52 -3.87 -10.58
CA GLN A 44 -20.95 -3.53 -10.42
C GLN A 44 -21.84 -4.13 -11.51
N ARG A 45 -21.32 -4.24 -12.75
CA ARG A 45 -22.04 -4.83 -13.89
C ARG A 45 -21.93 -6.36 -13.97
N GLY A 46 -21.27 -7.01 -13.01
CA GLY A 46 -21.01 -8.45 -13.03
C GLY A 46 -20.05 -8.92 -14.13
N ASN A 47 -19.36 -8.00 -14.84
CA ASN A 47 -18.47 -8.35 -15.94
C ASN A 47 -17.10 -8.81 -15.44
N GLN A 48 -17.03 -10.06 -14.99
CA GLN A 48 -15.84 -10.66 -14.39
C GLN A 48 -14.65 -10.73 -15.37
N ARG A 49 -14.90 -10.92 -16.67
CA ARG A 49 -13.83 -10.91 -17.68
C ARG A 49 -13.15 -9.54 -17.79
N ALA A 50 -13.94 -8.45 -17.77
CA ALA A 50 -13.42 -7.10 -17.77
C ALA A 50 -12.65 -6.78 -16.48
N VAL A 51 -13.16 -7.18 -15.32
CA VAL A 51 -12.48 -7.03 -14.01
C VAL A 51 -11.10 -7.65 -14.08
N GLN A 52 -10.98 -8.93 -14.45
CA GLN A 52 -9.69 -9.63 -14.52
C GLN A 52 -8.70 -8.99 -15.52
N LYS A 53 -9.18 -8.55 -16.69
CA LYS A 53 -8.35 -7.84 -17.68
C LYS A 53 -7.80 -6.53 -17.11
N LEU A 54 -8.63 -5.74 -16.45
CA LEU A 54 -8.25 -4.45 -15.86
C LEU A 54 -7.33 -4.62 -14.64
N GLN A 55 -7.55 -5.62 -13.79
CA GLN A 55 -6.65 -5.97 -12.70
C GLN A 55 -5.26 -6.33 -13.21
N LYS A 56 -5.17 -7.19 -14.23
CA LYS A 56 -3.91 -7.55 -14.89
C LYS A 56 -3.23 -6.32 -15.51
N LEU A 57 -4.00 -5.41 -16.12
CA LEU A 57 -3.50 -4.16 -16.67
C LEU A 57 -2.90 -3.27 -15.58
N LEU A 58 -3.63 -3.08 -14.46
CA LEU A 58 -3.17 -2.28 -13.34
C LEU A 58 -1.87 -2.84 -12.75
N MET A 59 -1.80 -4.14 -12.47
CA MET A 59 -0.62 -4.78 -11.90
C MET A 59 0.62 -4.70 -12.80
N LYS A 60 0.43 -4.69 -14.13
CA LYS A 60 1.52 -4.51 -15.12
C LYS A 60 1.92 -3.04 -15.28
N SER A 61 1.07 -2.09 -14.88
CA SER A 61 1.32 -0.66 -15.01
C SER A 61 2.55 -0.24 -14.20
N GLU A 62 3.43 0.54 -14.80
CA GLU A 62 4.57 1.13 -14.10
C GLU A 62 4.09 2.09 -13.00
N ALA A 63 3.06 2.87 -13.27
CA ALA A 63 2.47 3.79 -12.31
C ALA A 63 2.05 3.08 -11.02
N ALA A 64 1.34 1.95 -11.12
CA ALA A 64 0.89 1.19 -9.96
C ALA A 64 2.07 0.59 -9.17
N ARG A 65 3.10 0.10 -9.87
CA ARG A 65 4.30 -0.44 -9.22
C ARG A 65 5.09 0.64 -8.46
N LEU A 66 5.26 1.82 -9.06
CA LEU A 66 5.90 2.97 -8.40
C LEU A 66 5.12 3.41 -7.17
N LEU A 67 3.80 3.52 -7.26
CA LEU A 67 2.93 3.89 -6.12
C LEU A 67 2.95 2.83 -5.02
N ALA A 68 2.93 1.54 -5.35
CA ALA A 68 3.03 0.46 -4.38
C ALA A 68 4.36 0.52 -3.60
N VAL A 69 5.47 0.75 -4.31
CA VAL A 69 6.79 0.92 -3.68
C VAL A 69 6.84 2.19 -2.83
N ARG A 70 6.35 3.33 -3.32
CA ARG A 70 6.29 4.57 -2.55
C ARG A 70 5.51 4.35 -1.26
N ARG A 71 4.32 3.78 -1.33
CA ARG A 71 3.47 3.52 -0.15
C ARG A 71 4.18 2.71 0.92
N VAL A 72 4.88 1.64 0.53
CA VAL A 72 5.54 0.74 1.48
C VAL A 72 6.86 1.29 2.01
N THR A 73 7.67 1.92 1.14
CA THR A 73 9.05 2.31 1.48
C THR A 73 9.18 3.76 1.95
N GLN A 74 8.16 4.59 1.74
CA GLN A 74 8.20 6.01 2.06
C GLN A 74 7.06 6.44 2.98
N ASP A 75 5.81 6.09 2.65
CA ASP A 75 4.65 6.64 3.35
C ASP A 75 4.30 5.84 4.61
N ASN A 76 4.38 4.51 4.57
CA ASN A 76 4.02 3.64 5.70
C ASN A 76 5.05 3.69 6.84
N GLN A 77 4.57 3.64 8.08
CA GLN A 77 5.40 3.56 9.29
C GLN A 77 6.31 2.31 9.29
N GLY A 78 5.86 1.20 8.72
CA GLY A 78 6.60 -0.05 8.60
C GLY A 78 7.87 0.00 7.75
N LYS A 79 8.19 1.13 7.10
CA LYS A 79 9.42 1.33 6.31
C LYS A 79 10.70 1.15 7.13
N LYS A 80 10.64 1.34 8.45
CA LYS A 80 11.77 1.19 9.37
C LYS A 80 11.94 -0.25 9.88
N THR A 81 10.97 -1.14 9.61
CA THR A 81 10.94 -2.51 10.13
C THR A 81 11.37 -3.49 9.05
N ALA A 82 12.50 -4.17 9.25
CA ALA A 82 13.02 -5.18 8.32
C ALA A 82 12.24 -6.50 8.41
N GLY A 83 12.12 -7.21 7.28
CA GLY A 83 11.75 -8.61 7.24
C GLY A 83 12.92 -9.52 7.63
N ILE A 84 12.89 -10.78 7.20
CA ILE A 84 14.00 -11.74 7.41
C ILE A 84 15.24 -11.36 6.58
N ASP A 85 15.04 -10.64 5.50
CA ASP A 85 16.09 -10.16 4.58
C ASP A 85 16.89 -8.97 5.12
N GLY A 86 16.54 -8.45 6.30
CA GLY A 86 17.20 -7.28 6.89
C GLY A 86 16.95 -5.96 6.19
N VAL A 87 16.22 -5.95 5.07
CA VAL A 87 16.00 -4.74 4.24
C VAL A 87 15.02 -3.79 4.92
N LYS A 88 15.48 -2.55 5.15
CA LYS A 88 14.69 -1.45 5.72
C LYS A 88 15.17 -0.11 5.14
N ALA A 89 14.37 0.94 5.27
CA ALA A 89 14.72 2.31 4.89
C ALA A 89 15.29 2.42 3.46
N VAL A 90 14.62 1.80 2.49
CA VAL A 90 15.09 1.70 1.09
C VAL A 90 15.35 3.08 0.50
N LYS A 91 16.58 3.30 0.01
CA LYS A 91 16.99 4.54 -0.67
C LYS A 91 16.29 4.70 -2.02
N PRO A 92 16.19 5.93 -2.58
CA PRO A 92 15.52 6.20 -3.86
C PRO A 92 15.95 5.30 -5.03
N GLN A 93 17.25 5.06 -5.18
CA GLN A 93 17.78 4.13 -6.18
C GLN A 93 17.21 2.71 -6.00
N GLY A 94 17.22 2.19 -4.78
CA GLY A 94 16.65 0.87 -4.46
C GLY A 94 15.14 0.82 -4.72
N ARG A 95 14.42 1.93 -4.55
CA ARG A 95 12.98 2.02 -4.86
C ARG A 95 12.70 1.85 -6.36
N LEU A 96 13.50 2.50 -7.23
CA LEU A 96 13.37 2.36 -8.68
C LEU A 96 13.64 0.91 -9.13
N VAL A 97 14.69 0.28 -8.59
CA VAL A 97 15.00 -1.13 -8.85
C VAL A 97 13.85 -2.03 -8.35
N MET A 98 13.36 -1.80 -7.15
CA MET A 98 12.25 -2.55 -6.56
C MET A 98 10.96 -2.43 -7.39
N ALA A 99 10.64 -1.25 -7.93
CA ALA A 99 9.49 -1.05 -8.80
C ALA A 99 9.58 -1.85 -10.10
N LYS A 100 10.78 -2.09 -10.62
CA LYS A 100 11.01 -2.98 -11.77
C LYS A 100 10.87 -4.45 -11.36
N SER A 101 11.41 -4.84 -10.22
CA SER A 101 11.45 -6.24 -9.75
C SER A 101 10.08 -6.80 -9.33
N ILE A 102 9.15 -5.96 -8.83
CA ILE A 102 7.80 -6.39 -8.46
C ILE A 102 6.83 -6.55 -9.65
N HIS A 103 7.32 -6.48 -10.88
CA HIS A 103 6.47 -6.74 -12.06
C HIS A 103 5.95 -8.19 -12.03
N PRO A 104 4.66 -8.45 -12.27
CA PRO A 104 4.05 -9.78 -12.17
C PRO A 104 4.74 -10.88 -13.01
N LYS A 105 5.39 -10.51 -14.12
CA LYS A 105 6.16 -11.48 -14.95
C LYS A 105 7.29 -12.18 -14.17
N HIS A 106 7.78 -11.57 -13.11
CA HIS A 106 8.89 -12.13 -12.31
C HIS A 106 8.40 -13.01 -11.14
N TRP A 107 7.13 -12.93 -10.74
CA TRP A 107 6.63 -13.58 -9.52
C TRP A 107 6.81 -15.09 -9.50
N LYS A 108 6.55 -15.76 -10.62
CA LYS A 108 6.72 -17.22 -10.73
C LYS A 108 8.16 -17.69 -10.57
N LYS A 109 9.12 -16.84 -10.92
CA LYS A 109 10.56 -17.16 -10.88
C LYS A 109 11.22 -16.74 -9.55
N GLN A 110 10.56 -15.88 -8.77
CA GLN A 110 11.10 -15.39 -7.50
C GLN A 110 10.68 -16.31 -6.36
N LYS A 111 11.67 -16.84 -5.64
CA LYS A 111 11.42 -17.59 -4.41
C LYS A 111 10.89 -16.65 -3.33
N THR A 112 9.74 -16.99 -2.76
CA THR A 112 9.17 -16.24 -1.64
C THR A 112 9.95 -16.55 -0.37
N LEU A 113 10.41 -15.52 0.32
CA LEU A 113 11.07 -15.65 1.60
C LEU A 113 10.05 -15.79 2.74
N PRO A 114 10.38 -16.52 3.82
CA PRO A 114 9.52 -16.62 4.97
C PRO A 114 9.37 -15.28 5.70
N VAL A 115 8.33 -15.16 6.50
CA VAL A 115 8.12 -13.98 7.34
C VAL A 115 9.00 -14.04 8.59
N ARG A 116 9.52 -12.90 9.02
CA ARG A 116 10.18 -12.78 10.32
C ARG A 116 9.13 -12.76 11.41
N ARG A 117 9.13 -13.74 12.30
CA ARG A 117 8.20 -13.80 13.44
C ARG A 117 8.71 -12.95 14.59
N VAL A 118 7.85 -12.09 15.12
CA VAL A 118 8.08 -11.27 16.31
C VAL A 118 6.92 -11.49 17.26
N TRP A 119 7.22 -11.65 18.55
CA TRP A 119 6.22 -11.83 19.58
C TRP A 119 5.87 -10.48 20.21
N ILE A 120 4.59 -10.15 20.26
CA ILE A 120 4.08 -8.89 20.82
C ILE A 120 3.27 -9.20 22.07
N PRO A 121 3.58 -8.58 23.23
CA PRO A 121 2.82 -8.77 24.45
C PRO A 121 1.35 -8.34 24.23
N LYS A 122 0.41 -9.10 24.79
CA LYS A 122 -0.99 -8.69 24.87
C LYS A 122 -1.18 -7.75 26.07
N PRO A 123 -1.84 -6.61 25.90
CA PRO A 123 -2.10 -5.71 27.04
C PRO A 123 -2.84 -6.44 28.18
N GLY A 124 -2.32 -6.32 29.41
CA GLY A 124 -2.92 -6.90 30.60
C GLY A 124 -2.87 -8.43 30.72
N LYS A 125 -2.05 -9.13 29.88
CA LYS A 125 -1.89 -10.59 29.92
C LYS A 125 -0.42 -10.99 29.80
N ALA A 126 -0.06 -12.12 30.42
CA ALA A 126 1.27 -12.72 30.27
C ALA A 126 1.52 -13.32 28.87
N GLU A 127 0.46 -13.54 28.12
CA GLU A 127 0.52 -14.13 26.77
C GLU A 127 1.07 -13.17 25.72
N GLN A 128 1.77 -13.74 24.73
CA GLN A 128 2.24 -13.01 23.56
C GLN A 128 1.51 -13.47 22.29
N ARG A 129 1.36 -12.56 21.35
CA ARG A 129 0.80 -12.88 20.01
C ARG A 129 1.91 -12.83 18.96
N PRO A 130 1.97 -13.81 18.03
CA PRO A 130 2.93 -13.78 16.94
C PRO A 130 2.55 -12.73 15.89
N LEU A 131 3.52 -11.96 15.44
CA LEU A 131 3.41 -11.06 14.30
C LEU A 131 4.38 -11.52 13.21
N GLY A 132 3.88 -11.82 12.02
CA GLY A 132 4.70 -12.12 10.86
C GLY A 132 5.04 -10.86 10.06
N ILE A 133 6.32 -10.55 9.92
CA ILE A 133 6.81 -9.38 9.17
C ILE A 133 7.40 -9.85 7.84
N PRO A 134 6.71 -9.63 6.70
CA PRO A 134 7.23 -10.01 5.39
C PRO A 134 8.42 -9.15 4.97
N PRO A 135 9.28 -9.63 4.06
CA PRO A 135 10.30 -8.83 3.38
C PRO A 135 9.71 -7.59 2.69
N MET A 136 10.52 -6.55 2.52
CA MET A 136 10.06 -5.29 1.95
C MET A 136 9.49 -5.47 0.54
N ILE A 137 10.12 -6.29 -0.29
CA ILE A 137 9.65 -6.61 -1.64
C ILE A 137 8.28 -7.30 -1.64
N GLU A 138 8.04 -8.21 -0.70
CA GLU A 138 6.75 -8.91 -0.58
C GLU A 138 5.63 -7.96 -0.14
N ARG A 139 5.93 -7.02 0.76
CA ARG A 139 4.96 -5.94 1.11
C ARG A 139 4.61 -5.08 -0.10
N CYS A 140 5.58 -4.79 -0.98
CA CYS A 140 5.32 -4.04 -2.22
C CYS A 140 4.46 -4.84 -3.19
N LYS A 141 4.68 -6.16 -3.32
CA LYS A 141 3.82 -7.05 -4.12
C LYS A 141 2.40 -7.10 -3.55
N GLN A 142 2.26 -7.21 -2.22
CA GLN A 142 0.97 -7.19 -1.53
C GLN A 142 0.24 -5.86 -1.74
N ALA A 143 0.95 -4.72 -1.64
CA ALA A 143 0.37 -3.41 -1.89
C ALA A 143 -0.12 -3.27 -3.34
N LEU A 144 0.65 -3.79 -4.32
CA LEU A 144 0.26 -3.81 -5.72
C LEU A 144 -0.98 -4.69 -5.96
N ALA A 145 -1.02 -5.88 -5.38
CA ALA A 145 -2.18 -6.79 -5.45
C ALA A 145 -3.41 -6.16 -4.79
N LYS A 146 -3.25 -5.53 -3.61
CA LYS A 146 -4.32 -4.81 -2.93
C LYS A 146 -4.92 -3.72 -3.84
N MET A 147 -4.11 -2.90 -4.48
CA MET A 147 -4.58 -1.84 -5.39
C MET A 147 -5.44 -2.39 -6.54
N ALA A 148 -5.19 -3.62 -6.99
CA ALA A 148 -5.94 -4.26 -8.07
C ALA A 148 -7.24 -4.93 -7.57
N LEU A 149 -7.23 -5.52 -6.38
CA LEU A 149 -8.36 -6.26 -5.82
C LEU A 149 -9.38 -5.34 -5.12
N GLU A 150 -8.92 -4.33 -4.40
CA GLU A 150 -9.75 -3.45 -3.57
C GLU A 150 -10.97 -2.84 -4.32
N PRO A 151 -10.85 -2.34 -5.58
CA PRO A 151 -12.00 -1.78 -6.29
C PRO A 151 -13.08 -2.81 -6.66
N GLU A 152 -12.70 -4.06 -6.91
CA GLU A 152 -13.66 -5.14 -7.17
C GLU A 152 -14.47 -5.45 -5.92
N TRP A 153 -13.79 -5.64 -4.79
CA TRP A 153 -14.44 -5.99 -3.54
C TRP A 153 -15.23 -4.83 -2.95
N GLU A 154 -14.75 -3.59 -3.11
CA GLU A 154 -15.49 -2.40 -2.70
C GLU A 154 -16.85 -2.28 -3.40
N ALA A 155 -16.95 -2.75 -4.64
CA ALA A 155 -18.21 -2.80 -5.38
C ALA A 155 -19.17 -3.91 -4.90
N LYS A 156 -18.66 -4.91 -4.18
CA LYS A 156 -19.43 -6.08 -3.70
C LYS A 156 -19.78 -6.01 -2.21
N PHE A 157 -19.06 -5.20 -1.44
CA PHE A 157 -19.30 -5.09 -0.01
C PHE A 157 -20.65 -4.48 0.30
N GLU A 158 -21.31 -5.03 1.29
CA GLU A 158 -22.57 -4.49 1.82
C GLU A 158 -22.40 -3.07 2.39
N PRO A 159 -23.45 -2.24 2.34
CA PRO A 159 -23.43 -0.87 2.84
C PRO A 159 -22.97 -0.77 4.32
N ASN A 160 -23.33 -1.74 5.14
CA ASN A 160 -23.03 -1.79 6.58
C ASN A 160 -21.70 -2.47 6.92
N SER A 161 -20.86 -2.77 5.94
CA SER A 161 -19.50 -3.27 6.17
C SER A 161 -18.54 -2.08 6.33
N TYR A 162 -17.85 -1.97 7.47
CA TYR A 162 -16.98 -0.83 7.81
C TYR A 162 -15.50 -1.21 7.96
N GLY A 163 -15.21 -2.44 8.39
CA GLY A 163 -13.86 -2.87 8.72
C GLY A 163 -12.90 -2.88 7.53
N PHE A 164 -11.74 -2.25 7.69
CA PHE A 164 -10.62 -2.23 6.72
C PHE A 164 -10.95 -1.68 5.32
N ARG A 165 -12.06 -0.98 5.17
CA ARG A 165 -12.47 -0.36 3.90
C ARG A 165 -11.93 1.06 3.75
N PRO A 166 -11.59 1.50 2.51
CA PRO A 166 -11.17 2.87 2.24
C PRO A 166 -12.25 3.89 2.63
N GLY A 167 -11.84 4.96 3.31
CA GLY A 167 -12.73 6.05 3.69
C GLY A 167 -13.80 5.70 4.71
N ARG A 168 -13.69 4.53 5.37
CA ARG A 168 -14.57 4.10 6.46
C ARG A 168 -13.79 3.88 7.75
N SER A 169 -14.40 4.21 8.87
CA SER A 169 -13.79 4.15 10.20
C SER A 169 -14.70 3.43 11.20
N CYS A 170 -14.17 3.16 12.38
CA CYS A 170 -14.98 2.66 13.50
C CYS A 170 -16.01 3.70 14.00
N HIS A 171 -15.77 4.99 13.76
CA HIS A 171 -16.71 6.05 14.11
C HIS A 171 -17.95 5.99 13.23
N ASP A 172 -17.78 5.75 11.91
CA ASP A 172 -18.91 5.58 10.98
C ASP A 172 -19.77 4.38 11.35
N ALA A 173 -19.12 3.26 11.76
CA ALA A 173 -19.84 2.08 12.25
C ALA A 173 -20.67 2.39 13.52
N ARG A 174 -20.07 3.11 14.48
CA ARG A 174 -20.75 3.51 15.72
C ARG A 174 -21.94 4.42 15.43
N GLU A 175 -21.78 5.39 14.53
CA GLU A 175 -22.86 6.30 14.13
C GLU A 175 -24.00 5.54 13.46
N ALA A 176 -23.71 4.61 12.55
CA ALA A 176 -24.73 3.79 11.91
C ALA A 176 -25.50 2.92 12.91
N ILE A 177 -24.82 2.31 13.89
CA ILE A 177 -25.46 1.53 14.98
C ILE A 177 -26.35 2.44 15.83
N PHE A 178 -25.84 3.60 16.25
CA PHE A 178 -26.60 4.57 17.05
C PHE A 178 -27.89 4.99 16.33
N ASN A 179 -27.80 5.35 15.05
CA ASN A 179 -28.95 5.75 14.25
C ASN A 179 -29.98 4.62 14.08
N ALA A 180 -29.50 3.38 13.89
CA ALA A 180 -30.38 2.22 13.76
C ALA A 180 -31.13 1.89 15.06
N ILE A 181 -30.50 2.07 16.23
CA ILE A 181 -31.12 1.84 17.53
C ILE A 181 -32.11 2.98 17.87
N ARG A 182 -31.70 4.23 17.62
CA ARG A 182 -32.54 5.42 17.90
C ARG A 182 -33.83 5.43 17.10
N SER A 183 -33.82 4.91 15.87
CA SER A 183 -34.94 4.94 14.93
C SER A 183 -35.91 3.77 15.06
N LYS A 184 -35.65 2.79 15.96
CA LYS A 184 -36.60 1.71 16.22
C LYS A 184 -37.66 2.19 17.17
N PRO A 185 -38.96 2.13 16.83
CA PRO A 185 -40.05 2.31 17.79
C PRO A 185 -39.93 1.24 18.87
N LYS A 186 -40.22 1.64 20.12
CA LYS A 186 -40.29 0.74 21.28
C LYS A 186 -41.42 -0.28 21.10
#